data_fb4f7e828250f0209c8ab17faa9eefae
#
_entry.id   fb4f7e828250f0209c8ab17faa9eefae
#
_cell.length_a   1.000
_cell.length_b   1.000
_cell.length_c   1.000
_cell.angle_alpha   90.00
_cell.angle_beta   90.00
_cell.angle_gamma   90.00
#
_symmetry.space_group_name_H-M   'P 1'
#
loop_
_entity.id
_entity.type
_entity.pdbx_description
1 polymer ?
#
loop_
_entity_poly.entity_id
_entity_poly.type
_entity_poly.pdbx_seq_one_letter_code
_entity_poly.pdbx_strand_id
1 'polypeptide(L)'
;MLEIEELTKGYKGHIIFDKLNLKIPEGKMTAIYGTSGAGKSTLLNIIGLIEDYDDGKYYFNGQFAPPFNSSLALKMRRNKISYLFQNFALLEDETIEKNLEIALIYSRISKKEKRKKMKKLLLQVGINHRLNTKVYSLSGGEKQRVAIARALLKESQLILADEPTGSLDTENRNEVIALLRQEVDKGKTVVIVTHDSYLKEVSDLVIEIGE
;
A
#
# COMPACT_ATOMS: atom_id res chain seq x y z
N MET A 1 0.66 10.40 -12.44
CA MET A 1 1.39 10.26 -11.17
C MET A 1 2.63 9.41 -11.28
N LEU A 2 2.54 8.19 -11.76
CA LEU A 2 3.67 7.28 -11.94
C LEU A 2 3.82 6.92 -13.41
N GLU A 3 5.07 6.85 -13.89
CA GLU A 3 5.40 6.42 -15.23
C GLU A 3 6.64 5.54 -15.19
N ILE A 4 6.56 4.39 -15.83
CA ILE A 4 7.65 3.43 -15.97
C ILE A 4 7.88 3.21 -17.46
N GLU A 5 9.14 3.31 -17.88
CA GLU A 5 9.58 3.16 -19.27
C GLU A 5 10.64 2.06 -19.35
N GLU A 6 10.40 1.05 -20.17
CA GLU A 6 11.29 -0.06 -20.49
C GLU A 6 11.91 -0.74 -19.26
N LEU A 7 11.15 -0.87 -18.16
CA LEU A 7 11.65 -1.46 -16.94
C LEU A 7 11.95 -2.94 -17.10
N THR A 8 13.18 -3.31 -16.79
CA THR A 8 13.65 -4.69 -16.77
C THR A 8 13.98 -5.10 -15.33
N LYS A 9 13.52 -6.29 -14.93
CA LYS A 9 13.80 -6.87 -13.63
C LYS A 9 13.91 -8.38 -13.72
N GLY A 10 14.99 -8.93 -13.13
CA GLY A 10 15.17 -10.37 -13.03
C GLY A 10 15.77 -10.81 -11.71
N TYR A 11 15.72 -12.11 -11.42
CA TYR A 11 16.34 -12.76 -10.29
C TYR A 11 17.01 -14.04 -10.73
N LYS A 12 18.31 -14.18 -10.46
CA LYS A 12 19.08 -15.41 -10.70
C LYS A 12 18.86 -16.04 -12.09
N GLY A 13 18.83 -15.21 -13.14
CA GLY A 13 18.63 -15.65 -14.51
C GLY A 13 17.16 -15.83 -14.96
N HIS A 14 16.19 -15.58 -14.08
CA HIS A 14 14.77 -15.55 -14.43
C HIS A 14 14.30 -14.09 -14.59
N ILE A 15 13.87 -13.72 -15.79
CA ILE A 15 13.34 -12.39 -16.10
C ILE A 15 11.91 -12.33 -15.60
N ILE A 16 11.58 -11.34 -14.79
CA ILE A 16 10.23 -11.03 -14.29
C ILE A 16 9.56 -10.00 -15.20
N PHE A 17 10.30 -8.93 -15.54
CA PHE A 17 9.85 -7.91 -16.47
C PHE A 17 10.92 -7.69 -17.52
N ASP A 18 10.49 -7.69 -18.78
CA ASP A 18 11.32 -7.33 -19.93
C ASP A 18 10.70 -6.11 -20.61
N LYS A 19 11.35 -4.94 -20.41
CA LYS A 19 10.93 -3.65 -20.97
C LYS A 19 9.46 -3.27 -20.67
N LEU A 20 9.03 -3.48 -19.43
CA LEU A 20 7.69 -3.13 -19.00
C LEU A 20 7.48 -1.61 -19.10
N ASN A 21 6.38 -1.23 -19.74
CA ASN A 21 5.91 0.15 -19.82
C ASN A 21 4.54 0.26 -19.14
N LEU A 22 4.38 1.24 -18.24
CA LEU A 22 3.09 1.52 -17.62
C LEU A 22 2.96 2.98 -17.18
N LYS A 23 1.72 3.46 -17.13
CA LYS A 23 1.37 4.77 -16.57
C LYS A 23 0.20 4.64 -15.60
N ILE A 24 0.35 5.25 -14.43
CA ILE A 24 -0.70 5.30 -13.40
C ILE A 24 -1.07 6.77 -13.20
N PRO A 25 -2.33 7.15 -13.50
CA PRO A 25 -2.80 8.52 -13.33
C PRO A 25 -2.91 8.91 -11.86
N GLU A 26 -2.90 10.20 -11.59
CA GLU A 26 -3.11 10.74 -10.25
C GLU A 26 -4.58 10.68 -9.86
N GLY A 27 -4.87 10.50 -8.55
CA GLY A 27 -6.22 10.55 -8.01
C GLY A 27 -7.13 9.42 -8.51
N LYS A 28 -6.56 8.27 -8.86
CA LYS A 28 -7.29 7.10 -9.33
C LYS A 28 -6.96 5.85 -8.53
N MET A 29 -7.90 4.91 -8.50
CA MET A 29 -7.66 3.54 -8.05
C MET A 29 -7.25 2.70 -9.26
N THR A 30 -6.04 2.16 -9.23
CA THR A 30 -5.49 1.31 -10.28
C THR A 30 -5.29 -0.11 -9.76
N ALA A 31 -5.86 -1.10 -10.42
CA ALA A 31 -5.59 -2.51 -10.16
C ALA A 31 -4.49 -3.01 -11.12
N ILE A 32 -3.43 -3.57 -10.57
CA ILE A 32 -2.45 -4.37 -11.29
C ILE A 32 -2.87 -5.82 -11.11
N TYR A 33 -3.41 -6.39 -12.16
CA TYR A 33 -3.98 -7.74 -12.18
C TYR A 33 -3.04 -8.71 -12.87
N GLY A 34 -3.01 -9.95 -12.41
CA GLY A 34 -2.21 -11.01 -13.03
C GLY A 34 -2.19 -12.28 -12.18
N THR A 35 -1.68 -13.37 -12.77
CA THR A 35 -1.58 -14.67 -12.11
C THR A 35 -0.59 -14.63 -10.94
N SER A 36 -0.64 -15.64 -10.07
CA SER A 36 0.37 -15.81 -9.02
C SER A 36 1.76 -15.98 -9.66
N GLY A 37 2.76 -15.30 -9.14
CA GLY A 37 4.12 -15.35 -9.71
C GLY A 37 4.39 -14.35 -10.85
N ALA A 38 3.41 -13.63 -11.37
CA ALA A 38 3.58 -12.63 -12.45
C ALA A 38 4.41 -11.38 -12.05
N GLY A 39 4.99 -11.34 -10.85
CA GLY A 39 5.81 -10.21 -10.40
C GLY A 39 5.03 -9.03 -9.82
N LYS A 40 3.72 -9.15 -9.54
CA LYS A 40 2.88 -8.07 -9.01
C LYS A 40 3.49 -7.39 -7.77
N SER A 41 3.87 -8.16 -6.76
CA SER A 41 4.48 -7.63 -5.53
C SER A 41 5.86 -7.01 -5.81
N THR A 42 6.65 -7.58 -6.73
CA THR A 42 7.92 -6.99 -7.19
C THR A 42 7.69 -5.61 -7.80
N LEU A 43 6.71 -5.48 -8.70
CA LEU A 43 6.37 -4.19 -9.30
C LEU A 43 5.91 -3.18 -8.24
N LEU A 44 5.07 -3.62 -7.30
CA LEU A 44 4.61 -2.77 -6.20
C LEU A 44 5.76 -2.31 -5.31
N ASN A 45 6.74 -3.18 -5.05
CA ASN A 45 7.94 -2.86 -4.28
C ASN A 45 8.84 -1.85 -5.00
N ILE A 46 9.01 -1.99 -6.32
CA ILE A 46 9.75 -1.02 -7.15
C ILE A 46 9.04 0.35 -7.11
N ILE A 47 7.73 0.38 -7.33
CA ILE A 47 6.92 1.60 -7.23
C ILE A 47 7.05 2.22 -5.83
N GLY A 48 7.07 1.39 -4.79
CA GLY A 48 7.25 1.79 -3.39
C GLY A 48 8.66 2.23 -3.02
N LEU A 49 9.61 2.17 -3.94
CA LEU A 49 11.04 2.42 -3.71
C LEU A 49 11.62 1.51 -2.61
N ILE A 50 11.10 0.29 -2.47
CA ILE A 50 11.55 -0.73 -1.50
C ILE A 50 12.55 -1.66 -2.17
N GLU A 51 12.43 -1.84 -3.48
CA GLU A 51 13.24 -2.73 -4.29
C GLU A 51 13.79 -2.00 -5.51
N ASP A 52 14.96 -2.45 -6.00
CA ASP A 52 15.59 -1.94 -7.20
C ASP A 52 15.13 -2.67 -8.46
N TYR A 53 15.46 -2.12 -9.62
CA TYR A 53 15.27 -2.71 -10.94
C TYR A 53 16.60 -2.68 -11.71
N ASP A 54 16.72 -3.52 -12.73
CA ASP A 54 18.00 -3.76 -13.40
C ASP A 54 18.25 -2.74 -14.51
N ASP A 55 17.20 -2.30 -15.26
CA ASP A 55 17.26 -1.30 -16.33
C ASP A 55 15.91 -0.63 -16.52
N GLY A 56 15.88 0.50 -17.24
CA GLY A 56 14.69 1.29 -17.51
C GLY A 56 14.63 2.59 -16.70
N LYS A 57 13.45 3.23 -16.72
CA LYS A 57 13.25 4.50 -16.03
C LYS A 57 11.95 4.48 -15.23
N TYR A 58 11.99 5.07 -14.04
CA TYR A 58 10.82 5.28 -13.21
C TYR A 58 10.68 6.75 -12.84
N TYR A 59 9.49 7.32 -13.08
CA TYR A 59 9.15 8.69 -12.75
C TYR A 59 8.01 8.75 -11.74
N PHE A 60 8.18 9.58 -10.72
CA PHE A 60 7.18 9.91 -9.72
C PHE A 60 6.83 11.40 -9.81
N ASN A 61 5.58 11.73 -10.15
CA ASN A 61 5.12 13.11 -10.40
C ASN A 61 5.98 13.84 -11.44
N GLY A 62 6.33 13.17 -12.54
CA GLY A 62 7.15 13.73 -13.63
C GLY A 62 8.63 13.93 -13.30
N GLN A 63 9.08 13.56 -12.12
CA GLN A 63 10.49 13.60 -11.72
C GLN A 63 11.08 12.18 -11.69
N PHE A 64 12.32 12.03 -12.13
CA PHE A 64 13.01 10.75 -12.04
C PHE A 64 13.06 10.26 -10.60
N ALA A 65 12.60 9.02 -10.39
CA ALA A 65 12.55 8.43 -9.06
C ALA A 65 13.98 8.17 -8.54
N PRO A 66 14.26 8.47 -7.27
CA PRO A 66 15.59 8.26 -6.72
C PRO A 66 15.87 6.75 -6.54
N PRO A 67 17.15 6.34 -6.54
CA PRO A 67 17.53 4.96 -6.22
C PRO A 67 16.93 4.53 -4.87
N PHE A 68 16.43 3.28 -4.79
CA PHE A 68 15.66 2.76 -3.64
C PHE A 68 16.40 2.87 -2.28
N ASN A 69 17.73 2.74 -2.28
CA ASN A 69 18.60 2.81 -1.11
C ASN A 69 19.05 4.22 -0.73
N SER A 70 18.61 5.25 -1.46
CA SER A 70 19.00 6.64 -1.22
C SER A 70 18.25 7.30 -0.05
N SER A 71 18.84 8.34 0.52
CA SER A 71 18.18 9.18 1.54
C SER A 71 16.92 9.86 1.00
N LEU A 72 16.88 10.16 -0.31
CA LEU A 72 15.73 10.76 -0.97
C LEU A 72 14.58 9.76 -1.10
N ALA A 73 14.87 8.50 -1.47
CA ALA A 73 13.87 7.43 -1.46
C ALA A 73 13.30 7.20 -0.06
N LEU A 74 14.15 7.20 0.98
CA LEU A 74 13.69 7.12 2.38
C LEU A 74 12.74 8.28 2.74
N LYS A 75 13.05 9.51 2.29
CA LYS A 75 12.20 10.69 2.51
C LYS A 75 10.87 10.56 1.76
N MET A 76 10.87 10.02 0.54
CA MET A 76 9.66 9.76 -0.24
C MET A 76 8.78 8.68 0.44
N ARG A 77 9.37 7.54 0.83
CA ARG A 77 8.66 6.50 1.60
C ARG A 77 8.05 7.05 2.87
N ARG A 78 8.78 7.92 3.59
CA ARG A 78 8.30 8.55 4.83
C ARG A 78 7.09 9.46 4.61
N ASN A 79 7.10 10.28 3.56
CA ASN A 79 6.21 11.42 3.45
C ASN A 79 5.16 11.28 2.34
N LYS A 80 5.39 10.43 1.32
CA LYS A 80 4.57 10.39 0.12
C LYS A 80 3.92 9.04 -0.14
N ILE A 81 4.44 7.94 0.40
CA ILE A 81 4.01 6.59 0.07
C ILE A 81 3.55 5.87 1.34
N SER A 82 2.34 5.34 1.36
CA SER A 82 1.85 4.36 2.33
C SER A 82 1.88 2.97 1.70
N TYR A 83 2.15 1.95 2.50
CA TYR A 83 2.17 0.57 2.03
C TYR A 83 1.32 -0.32 2.93
N LEU A 84 0.43 -1.09 2.33
CA LEU A 84 -0.34 -2.16 2.95
C LEU A 84 0.21 -3.49 2.42
N PHE A 85 0.96 -4.18 3.27
CA PHE A 85 1.61 -5.45 2.95
C PHE A 85 0.64 -6.62 3.06
N GLN A 86 0.79 -7.63 2.23
CA GLN A 86 0.00 -8.86 2.24
C GLN A 86 0.00 -9.56 3.61
N ASN A 87 1.14 -9.59 4.28
CA ASN A 87 1.30 -10.19 5.62
C ASN A 87 1.08 -9.19 6.75
N PHE A 88 0.38 -8.08 6.49
CA PHE A 88 0.05 -6.99 7.42
C PHE A 88 1.26 -6.22 7.96
N ALA A 89 2.43 -6.82 8.07
CA ALA A 89 3.65 -6.27 8.65
C ALA A 89 3.41 -5.57 10.01
N LEU A 90 2.61 -6.21 10.88
CA LEU A 90 2.36 -5.74 12.25
C LEU A 90 3.39 -6.33 13.20
N LEU A 91 3.74 -5.56 14.22
CA LEU A 91 4.53 -6.01 15.36
C LEU A 91 3.57 -6.74 16.32
N GLU A 92 3.53 -8.07 16.26
CA GLU A 92 2.54 -8.88 16.95
C GLU A 92 2.64 -8.78 18.48
N ASP A 93 3.86 -8.71 19.01
CA ASP A 93 4.13 -8.56 20.44
C ASP A 93 3.87 -7.15 20.97
N GLU A 94 3.54 -6.22 20.08
CA GLU A 94 3.26 -4.83 20.44
C GLU A 94 1.76 -4.53 20.44
N THR A 95 1.40 -3.38 21.02
CA THR A 95 0.01 -2.93 21.09
C THR A 95 -0.46 -2.35 19.76
N ILE A 96 -1.79 -2.25 19.58
CA ILE A 96 -2.39 -1.49 18.47
C ILE A 96 -1.83 -0.07 18.42
N GLU A 97 -1.72 0.62 19.60
CA GLU A 97 -1.17 1.98 19.66
C GLU A 97 0.24 2.05 19.08
N LYS A 98 1.13 1.12 19.48
CA LYS A 98 2.51 1.08 18.99
C LYS A 98 2.59 0.84 17.49
N ASN A 99 1.78 -0.07 16.96
CA ASN A 99 1.72 -0.31 15.52
C ASN A 99 1.23 0.91 14.74
N LEU A 100 0.24 1.63 15.26
CA LEU A 100 -0.28 2.84 14.63
C LEU A 100 0.67 4.05 14.79
N GLU A 101 1.41 4.13 15.91
CA GLU A 101 2.42 5.19 16.13
C GLU A 101 3.49 5.21 15.04
N ILE A 102 3.82 4.06 14.43
CA ILE A 102 4.80 3.97 13.33
C ILE A 102 4.41 4.93 12.19
N ALA A 103 3.13 5.01 11.83
CA ALA A 103 2.65 5.89 10.77
C ALA A 103 2.77 7.38 11.13
N LEU A 104 2.78 7.71 12.42
CA LEU A 104 2.79 9.07 12.94
C LEU A 104 4.13 9.49 13.58
N ILE A 105 5.19 8.67 13.42
CA ILE A 105 6.48 8.92 14.08
C ILE A 105 7.09 10.27 13.66
N TYR A 106 6.89 10.67 12.42
CA TYR A 106 7.40 11.92 11.85
C TYR A 106 6.37 13.05 11.82
N SER A 107 5.15 12.82 12.31
CA SER A 107 4.13 13.87 12.38
C SER A 107 4.45 14.85 13.52
N ARG A 108 4.20 16.14 13.29
CA ARG A 108 4.46 17.21 14.26
C ARG A 108 3.27 17.50 15.18
N ILE A 109 2.33 16.55 15.32
CA ILE A 109 1.16 16.71 16.17
C ILE A 109 1.41 16.16 17.59
N SER A 110 0.69 16.67 18.57
CA SER A 110 0.81 16.26 19.96
C SER A 110 0.40 14.79 20.18
N LYS A 111 0.90 14.16 21.26
CA LYS A 111 0.51 12.79 21.62
C LYS A 111 -1.01 12.63 21.77
N LYS A 112 -1.68 13.65 22.34
CA LYS A 112 -3.14 13.66 22.50
C LYS A 112 -3.86 13.62 21.13
N GLU A 113 -3.39 14.40 20.18
CA GLU A 113 -3.94 14.42 18.82
C GLU A 113 -3.65 13.13 18.06
N LYS A 114 -2.43 12.55 18.20
CA LYS A 114 -2.12 11.22 17.63
C LYS A 114 -3.13 10.18 18.11
N ARG A 115 -3.36 10.09 19.43
CA ARG A 115 -4.33 9.14 20.00
C ARG A 115 -5.77 9.40 19.53
N LYS A 116 -6.17 10.68 19.36
CA LYS A 116 -7.47 11.04 18.84
C LYS A 116 -7.63 10.56 17.38
N LYS A 117 -6.63 10.81 16.51
CA LYS A 117 -6.61 10.32 15.12
C LYS A 117 -6.67 8.78 15.06
N MET A 118 -5.86 8.09 15.87
CA MET A 118 -5.86 6.62 15.94
C MET A 118 -7.22 6.06 16.33
N LYS A 119 -7.83 6.56 17.41
CA LYS A 119 -9.14 6.10 17.87
C LYS A 119 -10.23 6.33 16.81
N LYS A 120 -10.24 7.52 16.19
CA LYS A 120 -11.21 7.83 15.14
C LYS A 120 -11.09 6.84 13.98
N LEU A 121 -9.86 6.55 13.56
CA LEU A 121 -9.64 5.67 12.40
C LEU A 121 -9.90 4.19 12.73
N LEU A 122 -9.57 3.74 13.95
CA LEU A 122 -9.92 2.39 14.39
C LEU A 122 -11.44 2.16 14.34
N LEU A 123 -12.24 3.13 14.78
CA LEU A 123 -13.71 3.05 14.66
C LEU A 123 -14.16 3.00 13.19
N GLN A 124 -13.53 3.77 12.30
CA GLN A 124 -13.84 3.76 10.87
C GLN A 124 -13.53 2.42 10.19
N VAL A 125 -12.52 1.70 10.66
CA VAL A 125 -12.18 0.35 10.17
C VAL A 125 -12.84 -0.77 11.00
N GLY A 126 -13.87 -0.46 11.79
CA GLY A 126 -14.62 -1.45 12.55
C GLY A 126 -13.85 -2.11 13.71
N ILE A 127 -12.83 -1.45 14.27
CA ILE A 127 -12.06 -1.94 15.40
C ILE A 127 -12.49 -1.23 16.69
N ASN A 128 -13.15 -1.98 17.59
CA ASN A 128 -13.63 -1.49 18.89
C ASN A 128 -12.67 -1.79 20.06
N HIS A 129 -11.49 -2.34 19.79
CA HIS A 129 -10.51 -2.64 20.81
C HIS A 129 -9.85 -1.38 21.40
N ARG A 130 -9.35 -1.51 22.63
CA ARG A 130 -8.57 -0.47 23.26
C ARG A 130 -7.18 -0.36 22.60
N LEU A 131 -6.61 0.84 22.55
CA LEU A 131 -5.29 1.07 21.98
C LEU A 131 -4.16 0.23 22.60
N ASN A 132 -4.30 -0.18 23.86
CA ASN A 132 -3.32 -1.02 24.57
C ASN A 132 -3.52 -2.53 24.35
N THR A 133 -4.50 -2.95 23.53
CA THR A 133 -4.69 -4.36 23.16
C THR A 133 -3.50 -4.83 22.34
N LYS A 134 -2.98 -6.01 22.65
CA LYS A 134 -1.87 -6.64 21.95
C LYS A 134 -2.32 -7.20 20.61
N VAL A 135 -1.52 -7.03 19.56
CA VAL A 135 -1.87 -7.44 18.20
C VAL A 135 -1.99 -8.96 18.07
N TYR A 136 -1.20 -9.75 18.79
CA TYR A 136 -1.29 -11.21 18.75
C TYR A 136 -2.66 -11.74 19.18
N SER A 137 -3.42 -10.98 19.99
CA SER A 137 -4.76 -11.37 20.46
C SER A 137 -5.88 -11.09 19.46
N LEU A 138 -5.58 -10.42 18.34
CA LEU A 138 -6.53 -10.09 17.29
C LEU A 138 -6.74 -11.25 16.31
N SER A 139 -7.93 -11.37 15.78
CA SER A 139 -8.22 -12.23 14.64
C SER A 139 -7.49 -11.74 13.38
N GLY A 140 -7.37 -12.59 12.35
CA GLY A 140 -6.74 -12.22 11.08
C GLY A 140 -7.38 -10.99 10.42
N GLY A 141 -8.72 -10.94 10.39
CA GLY A 141 -9.45 -9.79 9.85
C GLY A 141 -9.24 -8.51 10.66
N GLU A 142 -9.14 -8.60 12.00
CA GLU A 142 -8.84 -7.45 12.85
C GLU A 142 -7.40 -6.97 12.66
N LYS A 143 -6.42 -7.89 12.53
CA LYS A 143 -5.03 -7.55 12.18
C LYS A 143 -4.99 -6.79 10.85
N GLN A 144 -5.70 -7.26 9.85
CA GLN A 144 -5.78 -6.59 8.54
C GLN A 144 -6.39 -5.20 8.67
N ARG A 145 -7.49 -5.02 9.40
CA ARG A 145 -8.08 -3.69 9.63
C ARG A 145 -7.15 -2.75 10.40
N VAL A 146 -6.37 -3.24 11.35
CA VAL A 146 -5.32 -2.44 12.02
C VAL A 146 -4.22 -2.05 11.04
N ALA A 147 -3.80 -2.93 10.13
CA ALA A 147 -2.80 -2.61 9.10
C ALA A 147 -3.33 -1.54 8.12
N ILE A 148 -4.59 -1.64 7.71
CA ILE A 148 -5.26 -0.61 6.91
C ILE A 148 -5.30 0.72 7.67
N ALA A 149 -5.73 0.73 8.93
CA ALA A 149 -5.73 1.93 9.75
C ALA A 149 -4.33 2.56 9.81
N ARG A 150 -3.27 1.75 9.98
CA ARG A 150 -1.90 2.24 9.96
C ARG A 150 -1.53 2.90 8.62
N ALA A 151 -1.89 2.29 7.49
CA ALA A 151 -1.62 2.83 6.17
C ALA A 151 -2.38 4.16 5.92
N LEU A 152 -3.64 4.25 6.36
CA LEU A 152 -4.49 5.43 6.20
C LEU A 152 -4.14 6.58 7.17
N LEU A 153 -3.55 6.29 8.34
CA LEU A 153 -3.07 7.32 9.28
C LEU A 153 -1.99 8.21 8.70
N LYS A 154 -1.24 7.70 7.75
CA LYS A 154 -0.15 8.42 7.11
C LYS A 154 -0.68 9.41 6.09
N GLU A 155 -0.22 10.64 6.16
CA GLU A 155 -0.50 11.68 5.18
C GLU A 155 0.33 11.44 3.92
N SER A 156 -0.08 10.48 3.07
CA SER A 156 0.60 10.10 1.83
C SER A 156 -0.21 10.52 0.61
N GLN A 157 0.47 10.66 -0.53
CA GLN A 157 -0.15 10.92 -1.84
C GLN A 157 -0.46 9.62 -2.58
N LEU A 158 0.31 8.56 -2.27
CA LEU A 158 0.23 7.24 -2.88
C LEU A 158 0.01 6.19 -1.81
N ILE A 159 -1.00 5.33 -2.02
CA ILE A 159 -1.24 4.12 -1.22
C ILE A 159 -0.97 2.92 -2.12
N LEU A 160 -0.07 2.06 -1.70
CA LEU A 160 0.24 0.79 -2.34
C LEU A 160 -0.37 -0.33 -1.50
N ALA A 161 -1.12 -1.22 -2.12
CA ALA A 161 -1.78 -2.32 -1.43
C ALA A 161 -1.48 -3.66 -2.13
N ASP A 162 -0.87 -4.57 -1.39
CA ASP A 162 -0.55 -5.92 -1.85
C ASP A 162 -1.60 -6.90 -1.33
N GLU A 163 -2.44 -7.41 -2.24
CA GLU A 163 -3.55 -8.34 -1.97
C GLU A 163 -4.40 -7.92 -0.74
N PRO A 164 -4.94 -6.68 -0.72
CA PRO A 164 -5.56 -6.11 0.48
C PRO A 164 -6.83 -6.81 0.93
N THR A 165 -7.37 -7.71 0.11
CA THR A 165 -8.66 -8.38 0.33
C THR A 165 -8.56 -9.91 0.29
N GLY A 166 -7.38 -10.47 0.02
CA GLY A 166 -7.20 -11.88 -0.30
C GLY A 166 -7.61 -12.89 0.78
N SER A 167 -7.72 -12.48 2.04
CA SER A 167 -8.12 -13.33 3.17
C SER A 167 -9.47 -12.93 3.79
N LEU A 168 -10.23 -12.03 3.14
CA LEU A 168 -11.49 -11.50 3.67
C LEU A 168 -12.71 -12.17 3.03
N ASP A 169 -13.78 -12.30 3.84
CA ASP A 169 -15.11 -12.53 3.30
C ASP A 169 -15.62 -11.32 2.51
N THR A 170 -16.74 -11.49 1.83
CA THR A 170 -17.30 -10.48 0.92
C THR A 170 -17.64 -9.15 1.61
N GLU A 171 -18.16 -9.19 2.84
CA GLU A 171 -18.56 -8.00 3.60
C GLU A 171 -17.33 -7.19 4.00
N ASN A 172 -16.36 -7.81 4.66
CA ASN A 172 -15.10 -7.18 5.05
C ASN A 172 -14.30 -6.68 3.83
N ARG A 173 -14.31 -7.42 2.71
CA ARG A 173 -13.70 -6.99 1.44
C ARG A 173 -14.29 -5.66 0.97
N ASN A 174 -15.62 -5.57 0.92
CA ASN A 174 -16.31 -4.36 0.45
C ASN A 174 -16.03 -3.16 1.36
N GLU A 175 -15.94 -3.36 2.68
CA GLU A 175 -15.54 -2.32 3.62
C GLU A 175 -14.13 -1.79 3.32
N VAL A 176 -13.16 -2.69 3.10
CA VAL A 176 -11.77 -2.30 2.77
C VAL A 176 -11.72 -1.50 1.47
N ILE A 177 -12.43 -1.96 0.44
CA ILE A 177 -12.48 -1.26 -0.84
C ILE A 177 -13.12 0.12 -0.69
N ALA A 178 -14.20 0.24 0.08
CA ALA A 178 -14.84 1.51 0.35
C ALA A 178 -13.89 2.50 1.07
N LEU A 179 -13.08 2.02 2.03
CA LEU A 179 -12.08 2.84 2.70
C LEU A 179 -11.00 3.34 1.73
N LEU A 180 -10.49 2.47 0.86
CA LEU A 180 -9.51 2.85 -0.16
C LEU A 180 -10.11 3.84 -1.17
N ARG A 181 -11.38 3.65 -1.57
CA ARG A 181 -12.09 4.56 -2.46
C ARG A 181 -12.26 5.95 -1.82
N GLN A 182 -12.59 6.03 -0.54
CA GLN A 182 -12.64 7.30 0.19
C GLN A 182 -11.30 8.06 0.17
N GLU A 183 -10.17 7.36 0.14
CA GLU A 183 -8.87 8.02 0.01
C GLU A 183 -8.63 8.55 -1.42
N VAL A 184 -9.13 7.86 -2.44
CA VAL A 184 -9.16 8.35 -3.84
C VAL A 184 -10.01 9.61 -3.95
N ASP A 185 -11.20 9.63 -3.32
CA ASP A 185 -12.09 10.81 -3.29
C ASP A 185 -11.45 12.02 -2.60
N LYS A 186 -10.48 11.80 -1.71
CA LYS A 186 -9.64 12.84 -1.10
C LYS A 186 -8.45 13.25 -1.99
N GLY A 187 -8.34 12.75 -3.21
CA GLY A 187 -7.29 13.06 -4.19
C GLY A 187 -6.04 12.21 -4.08
N LYS A 188 -6.04 11.14 -3.27
CA LYS A 188 -4.90 10.21 -3.24
C LYS A 188 -4.94 9.24 -4.43
N THR A 189 -3.78 8.75 -4.82
CA THR A 189 -3.67 7.65 -5.79
C THR A 189 -3.55 6.34 -5.02
N VAL A 190 -4.32 5.34 -5.44
CA VAL A 190 -4.30 3.99 -4.87
C VAL A 190 -3.89 3.00 -5.94
N VAL A 191 -2.85 2.21 -5.68
CA VAL A 191 -2.40 1.12 -6.54
C VAL A 191 -2.54 -0.19 -5.77
N ILE A 192 -3.32 -1.11 -6.34
CA ILE A 192 -3.61 -2.41 -5.74
C ILE A 192 -3.06 -3.48 -6.65
N VAL A 193 -2.24 -4.38 -6.14
CA VAL A 193 -1.92 -5.62 -6.85
C VAL A 193 -2.82 -6.72 -6.34
N THR A 194 -3.41 -7.48 -7.26
CA THR A 194 -4.40 -8.50 -6.91
C THR A 194 -4.60 -9.55 -8.00
N HIS A 195 -5.17 -10.68 -7.60
CA HIS A 195 -5.76 -11.69 -8.49
C HIS A 195 -7.29 -11.74 -8.35
N ASP A 196 -7.90 -10.88 -7.51
CA ASP A 196 -9.36 -10.80 -7.31
C ASP A 196 -10.01 -10.03 -8.46
N SER A 197 -10.88 -10.72 -9.22
CA SER A 197 -11.63 -10.13 -10.33
C SER A 197 -12.56 -8.99 -9.91
N TYR A 198 -13.07 -9.01 -8.69
CA TYR A 198 -13.92 -7.93 -8.19
C TYR A 198 -13.14 -6.60 -8.05
N LEU A 199 -11.89 -6.64 -7.59
CA LEU A 199 -11.04 -5.45 -7.56
C LEU A 199 -10.75 -4.92 -8.98
N LYS A 200 -10.66 -5.80 -9.98
CA LYS A 200 -10.56 -5.42 -11.39
C LYS A 200 -11.79 -4.62 -11.84
N GLU A 201 -13.00 -5.07 -11.47
CA GLU A 201 -14.27 -4.42 -11.86
C GLU A 201 -14.47 -3.04 -11.21
N VAL A 202 -14.06 -2.88 -9.95
CA VAL A 202 -14.29 -1.65 -9.18
C VAL A 202 -13.17 -0.62 -9.29
N SER A 203 -12.07 -0.92 -9.98
CA SER A 203 -10.94 0.01 -10.18
C SER A 203 -11.18 0.95 -11.37
N ASP A 204 -10.62 2.16 -11.30
CA ASP A 204 -10.72 3.14 -12.39
C ASP A 204 -9.83 2.79 -13.59
N LEU A 205 -8.75 2.05 -13.34
CA LEU A 205 -7.81 1.57 -14.35
C LEU A 205 -7.37 0.15 -13.98
N VAL A 206 -7.24 -0.69 -14.98
CA VAL A 206 -6.68 -2.05 -14.84
C VAL A 206 -5.43 -2.16 -15.71
N ILE A 207 -4.35 -2.66 -15.13
CA ILE A 207 -3.11 -3.00 -15.83
C ILE A 207 -2.92 -4.52 -15.65
N GLU A 208 -2.88 -5.26 -16.74
CA GLU A 208 -2.63 -6.70 -16.72
C GLU A 208 -1.14 -6.97 -16.92
N ILE A 209 -0.57 -7.86 -16.09
CA ILE A 209 0.83 -8.28 -16.19
C ILE A 209 0.93 -9.81 -16.16
N GLY A 210 1.93 -10.34 -16.85
CA GLY A 210 2.23 -11.79 -16.82
C GLY A 210 1.43 -12.63 -17.81
N GLU A 211 1.06 -12.04 -18.96
CA GLU A 211 0.68 -12.81 -20.17
C GLU A 211 1.92 -13.23 -20.97
#